data_48ba0616424c2d2e8a075ad088a01935
#
_entry.id   48ba0616424c2d2e8a075ad088a01935
#
_cell.length_a   1.000
_cell.length_b   1.000
_cell.length_c   1.000
_cell.angle_alpha   90.00
_cell.angle_beta   90.00
_cell.angle_gamma   90.00
#
_symmetry.space_group_name_H-M   'P 1'
#
loop_
_entity.id
_entity.type
_entity.pdbx_description
1 polymer ?
#
loop_
_entity_poly.entity_id
_entity_poly.type
_entity_poly.pdbx_seq_one_letter_code
_entity_poly.pdbx_strand_id
1 'polypeptide(L)'
;LCDAPTNYLNEQECVDFMASLPVETDSTFIASGELGKYIVTVRKKDVNWYVGGMTNWDRRDVELDFSFLPEGVRYMATLFVDGINADKQAEDYRMEKRIVDRESRMKLHLASGGGFAMKLELCPLRGRVTAVPEGKGIPSFYKKYIETEGLYVTSSERVSDEALLKACDIISLMLAKRPDVKAHMVKRGCHVMVIGKDEETCDLPEFAHICNCEDSIKYWNWRARGFGGAPEDELSSSCGEENLLALPQDKYVGENILIHEFAHLIHTVGIVGVEPGFNDRLEALRQNAIRKGLWKDTYAVSNKEEYFAECVQSFFNCNRYADPANGVHNWVNRRAKLKSYDPDMYRLLQEYFYEIEIPVNNIVHK
;
A
#
# COMPACT_ATOMS: atom_id res chain seq x y z
N LEU A 1 -12.82 -23.41 14.91
CA LEU A 1 -11.90 -24.53 14.68
C LEU A 1 -11.96 -25.47 15.90
N CYS A 2 -12.25 -26.73 15.66
CA CYS A 2 -12.45 -27.72 16.72
C CYS A 2 -11.43 -28.85 16.55
N ASP A 3 -10.15 -28.56 16.81
CA ASP A 3 -9.10 -29.55 16.72
C ASP A 3 -8.03 -29.34 17.81
N ALA A 4 -7.14 -30.31 17.99
CA ALA A 4 -6.06 -30.21 18.95
C ALA A 4 -5.04 -29.15 18.47
N PRO A 5 -4.47 -28.32 19.38
CA PRO A 5 -3.49 -27.31 19.00
C PRO A 5 -2.28 -27.85 18.22
N THR A 6 -1.90 -29.11 18.49
CA THR A 6 -0.79 -29.78 17.78
C THR A 6 -1.06 -30.03 16.30
N ASN A 7 -2.32 -30.21 15.90
CA ASN A 7 -2.68 -30.43 14.49
C ASN A 7 -2.52 -29.12 13.67
N TYR A 8 -2.74 -27.95 14.30
CA TYR A 8 -2.51 -26.67 13.65
C TYR A 8 -1.03 -26.35 13.43
N LEU A 9 -0.13 -26.89 14.25
CA LEU A 9 1.31 -26.65 14.10
C LEU A 9 1.92 -27.35 12.90
N ASN A 10 1.30 -28.43 12.41
CA ASN A 10 1.81 -29.18 11.27
C ASN A 10 1.43 -28.55 9.92
N GLU A 11 0.38 -27.72 9.90
CA GLU A 11 -0.20 -27.11 8.69
C GLU A 11 -0.24 -25.58 8.83
N GLN A 12 0.91 -24.97 9.13
CA GLN A 12 1.00 -23.55 9.49
C GLN A 12 0.45 -22.65 8.38
N GLU A 13 0.68 -22.96 7.10
CA GLU A 13 0.17 -22.15 5.99
C GLU A 13 -1.36 -22.14 5.88
N CYS A 14 -2.01 -23.29 6.17
CA CYS A 14 -3.46 -23.37 6.24
C CYS A 14 -4.00 -22.59 7.44
N VAL A 15 -3.32 -22.67 8.59
CA VAL A 15 -3.69 -21.95 9.81
C VAL A 15 -3.58 -20.45 9.59
N ASP A 16 -2.49 -19.98 9.02
CA ASP A 16 -2.27 -18.55 8.71
C ASP A 16 -3.34 -18.03 7.72
N PHE A 17 -3.66 -18.82 6.70
CA PHE A 17 -4.74 -18.50 5.77
C PHE A 17 -6.09 -18.39 6.51
N MET A 18 -6.47 -19.40 7.30
CA MET A 18 -7.72 -19.39 8.06
C MET A 18 -7.79 -18.23 9.07
N ALA A 19 -6.68 -17.93 9.76
CA ALA A 19 -6.58 -16.81 10.69
C ALA A 19 -6.73 -15.45 9.99
N SER A 20 -6.37 -15.35 8.70
CA SER A 20 -6.51 -14.14 7.90
C SER A 20 -7.94 -13.90 7.38
N LEU A 21 -8.86 -14.85 7.53
CA LEU A 21 -10.24 -14.72 7.04
C LEU A 21 -11.04 -13.81 8.00
N PRO A 22 -11.81 -12.86 7.47
CA PRO A 22 -12.64 -11.98 8.30
C PRO A 22 -13.84 -12.74 8.88
N VAL A 23 -14.17 -12.42 10.12
CA VAL A 23 -15.38 -12.96 10.76
C VAL A 23 -16.64 -12.35 10.14
N GLU A 24 -16.59 -11.04 9.82
CA GLU A 24 -17.67 -10.31 9.17
C GLU A 24 -17.26 -9.87 7.78
N THR A 25 -18.20 -9.91 6.84
CA THR A 25 -18.01 -9.50 5.45
C THR A 25 -18.98 -8.41 5.05
N ASP A 26 -18.56 -7.51 4.14
CA ASP A 26 -19.37 -6.39 3.66
C ASP A 26 -20.44 -6.86 2.66
N SER A 27 -20.13 -7.89 1.90
CA SER A 27 -21.05 -8.54 0.96
C SER A 27 -20.72 -10.00 0.74
N THR A 28 -21.73 -10.77 0.38
CA THR A 28 -21.61 -12.19 0.02
C THR A 28 -22.57 -12.49 -1.13
N PHE A 29 -22.10 -13.21 -2.15
CA PHE A 29 -22.94 -13.72 -3.24
C PHE A 29 -22.43 -15.06 -3.75
N ILE A 30 -23.29 -15.77 -4.50
CA ILE A 30 -22.97 -17.03 -5.16
C ILE A 30 -22.50 -16.73 -6.58
N ALA A 31 -21.24 -17.04 -6.90
CA ALA A 31 -20.70 -16.87 -8.24
C ALA A 31 -21.16 -17.99 -9.19
N SER A 32 -21.27 -19.21 -8.68
CA SER A 32 -21.73 -20.38 -9.41
C SER A 32 -22.24 -21.45 -8.45
N GLY A 33 -23.20 -22.25 -8.86
CA GLY A 33 -23.70 -23.35 -8.03
C GLY A 33 -24.87 -24.09 -8.62
N GLU A 34 -25.02 -25.33 -8.19
CA GLU A 34 -26.16 -26.19 -8.50
C GLU A 34 -26.58 -26.95 -7.24
N LEU A 35 -27.86 -26.81 -6.88
CA LEU A 35 -28.39 -27.38 -5.64
C LEU A 35 -28.08 -28.88 -5.52
N GLY A 36 -27.51 -29.26 -4.38
CA GLY A 36 -27.11 -30.65 -4.08
C GLY A 36 -25.86 -31.11 -4.79
N LYS A 37 -25.22 -30.27 -5.62
CA LYS A 37 -24.01 -30.67 -6.37
C LYS A 37 -22.79 -29.85 -5.96
N TYR A 38 -22.80 -28.54 -6.10
CA TYR A 38 -21.67 -27.70 -5.76
C TYR A 38 -22.11 -26.26 -5.51
N ILE A 39 -21.20 -25.49 -4.88
CA ILE A 39 -21.38 -24.06 -4.68
C ILE A 39 -20.02 -23.36 -4.75
N VAL A 40 -20.00 -22.17 -5.36
CA VAL A 40 -18.88 -21.21 -5.30
C VAL A 40 -19.40 -19.91 -4.74
N THR A 41 -18.87 -19.52 -3.58
CA THR A 41 -19.26 -18.31 -2.85
C THR A 41 -18.16 -17.28 -2.92
N VAL A 42 -18.52 -16.02 -3.17
CA VAL A 42 -17.62 -14.88 -3.14
C VAL A 42 -18.04 -13.96 -1.99
N ARG A 43 -17.06 -13.56 -1.18
CA ARG A 43 -17.22 -12.61 -0.08
C ARG A 43 -16.27 -11.45 -0.26
N LYS A 44 -16.70 -10.26 0.14
CA LYS A 44 -15.88 -9.06 0.15
C LYS A 44 -15.73 -8.52 1.56
N LYS A 45 -14.53 -8.14 1.92
CA LYS A 45 -14.23 -7.32 3.10
C LYS A 45 -13.25 -6.22 2.72
N ASP A 46 -13.68 -4.97 2.88
CA ASP A 46 -12.90 -3.79 2.46
C ASP A 46 -12.50 -3.91 0.97
N VAL A 47 -11.21 -4.03 0.69
CA VAL A 47 -10.67 -4.21 -0.68
C VAL A 47 -10.43 -5.66 -1.03
N ASN A 48 -10.39 -6.54 -0.06
CA ASN A 48 -10.04 -7.94 -0.25
C ASN A 48 -11.28 -8.78 -0.61
N TRP A 49 -11.06 -9.83 -1.37
CA TRP A 49 -12.09 -10.77 -1.75
C TRP A 49 -11.69 -12.17 -1.30
N TYR A 50 -12.68 -12.95 -0.96
CA TYR A 50 -12.53 -14.31 -0.47
C TYR A 50 -13.48 -15.21 -1.27
N VAL A 51 -12.93 -16.22 -1.93
CA VAL A 51 -13.69 -17.13 -2.77
C VAL A 51 -13.52 -18.54 -2.23
N GLY A 52 -14.61 -19.22 -2.01
CA GLY A 52 -14.61 -20.62 -1.58
C GLY A 52 -15.56 -21.44 -2.44
N GLY A 53 -15.10 -22.60 -2.86
CA GLY A 53 -15.91 -23.57 -3.59
C GLY A 53 -15.82 -24.95 -2.98
N MET A 54 -16.94 -25.69 -3.00
CA MET A 54 -17.00 -27.09 -2.59
C MET A 54 -17.93 -27.88 -3.50
N THR A 55 -17.65 -29.18 -3.62
CA THR A 55 -18.49 -30.12 -4.37
C THR A 55 -19.01 -31.24 -3.47
N ASN A 56 -20.05 -31.94 -3.95
CA ASN A 56 -20.50 -33.19 -3.34
C ASN A 56 -19.51 -34.35 -3.67
N TRP A 57 -19.97 -35.57 -3.59
CA TRP A 57 -19.12 -36.75 -3.88
C TRP A 57 -18.72 -36.92 -5.35
N ASP A 58 -19.24 -36.06 -6.25
CA ASP A 58 -18.87 -36.07 -7.66
C ASP A 58 -17.74 -35.07 -7.89
N ARG A 59 -16.59 -35.53 -8.39
CA ARG A 59 -15.54 -34.64 -8.88
C ARG A 59 -16.04 -33.78 -10.05
N ARG A 60 -15.57 -32.57 -10.13
CA ARG A 60 -15.94 -31.64 -11.23
C ARG A 60 -14.92 -30.54 -11.46
N ASP A 61 -14.96 -29.99 -12.66
CA ASP A 61 -14.28 -28.76 -12.98
C ASP A 61 -15.29 -27.59 -12.87
N VAL A 62 -14.88 -26.53 -12.22
CA VAL A 62 -15.63 -25.26 -12.20
C VAL A 62 -14.81 -24.18 -12.85
N GLU A 63 -15.45 -23.29 -13.58
CA GLU A 63 -14.83 -22.09 -14.13
C GLU A 63 -15.21 -20.90 -13.26
N LEU A 64 -14.20 -20.22 -12.70
CA LEU A 64 -14.37 -19.01 -11.93
C LEU A 64 -14.12 -17.80 -12.85
N ASP A 65 -15.14 -16.96 -12.98
CA ASP A 65 -15.12 -15.67 -13.66
C ASP A 65 -14.85 -14.59 -12.62
N PHE A 66 -13.84 -13.76 -12.86
CA PHE A 66 -13.46 -12.66 -11.96
C PHE A 66 -14.12 -11.31 -12.31
N SER A 67 -15.18 -11.30 -13.12
CA SER A 67 -15.91 -10.08 -13.51
C SER A 67 -16.47 -9.25 -12.34
N PHE A 68 -16.54 -9.83 -11.14
CA PHE A 68 -16.90 -9.12 -9.91
C PHE A 68 -15.78 -8.19 -9.39
N LEU A 69 -14.55 -8.32 -9.86
CA LEU A 69 -13.45 -7.45 -9.46
C LEU A 69 -13.59 -6.05 -10.10
N PRO A 70 -13.09 -5.00 -9.43
CA PRO A 70 -13.05 -3.66 -10.01
C PRO A 70 -12.23 -3.62 -11.30
N GLU A 71 -12.65 -2.77 -12.23
CA GLU A 71 -11.93 -2.55 -13.49
C GLU A 71 -10.57 -1.86 -13.25
N GLY A 72 -9.55 -2.27 -13.98
CA GLY A 72 -8.21 -1.69 -13.92
C GLY A 72 -7.43 -2.02 -12.63
N VAL A 73 -7.93 -2.95 -11.82
CA VAL A 73 -7.29 -3.36 -10.57
C VAL A 73 -6.83 -4.81 -10.65
N ARG A 74 -5.62 -5.08 -10.18
CA ARG A 74 -5.06 -6.44 -10.12
C ARG A 74 -5.00 -6.93 -8.68
N TYR A 75 -5.16 -8.24 -8.54
CA TYR A 75 -5.13 -8.91 -7.25
C TYR A 75 -4.14 -10.07 -7.27
N MET A 76 -3.42 -10.23 -6.17
CA MET A 76 -2.70 -11.46 -5.88
C MET A 76 -3.69 -12.46 -5.29
N ALA A 77 -3.99 -13.51 -6.05
CA ALA A 77 -4.76 -14.64 -5.58
C ALA A 77 -3.82 -15.63 -4.86
N THR A 78 -4.01 -15.80 -3.56
CA THR A 78 -3.45 -16.94 -2.81
C THR A 78 -4.55 -17.97 -2.69
N LEU A 79 -4.36 -19.16 -3.30
CA LEU A 79 -5.39 -20.19 -3.37
C LEU A 79 -4.87 -21.53 -2.90
N PHE A 80 -5.73 -22.25 -2.18
CA PHE A 80 -5.57 -23.63 -1.79
C PHE A 80 -6.54 -24.46 -2.63
N VAL A 81 -6.03 -25.44 -3.33
CA VAL A 81 -6.78 -26.31 -4.24
C VAL A 81 -6.50 -27.78 -3.95
N ASP A 82 -7.43 -28.66 -4.29
CA ASP A 82 -7.25 -30.09 -4.16
C ASP A 82 -5.99 -30.55 -4.89
N GLY A 83 -5.22 -31.42 -4.24
CA GLY A 83 -4.11 -32.14 -4.83
C GLY A 83 -4.56 -33.30 -5.72
N ILE A 84 -3.61 -33.95 -6.34
CA ILE A 84 -3.90 -35.03 -7.31
C ILE A 84 -4.54 -36.29 -6.65
N ASN A 85 -4.32 -36.49 -5.36
CA ASN A 85 -4.86 -37.63 -4.59
C ASN A 85 -5.90 -37.19 -3.55
N ALA A 86 -6.42 -35.96 -3.62
CA ALA A 86 -7.34 -35.41 -2.63
C ALA A 86 -8.63 -36.28 -2.46
N ASP A 87 -9.03 -37.04 -3.49
CA ASP A 87 -10.14 -37.99 -3.44
C ASP A 87 -9.86 -39.20 -2.52
N LYS A 88 -8.62 -39.45 -2.14
CA LYS A 88 -8.19 -40.56 -1.28
C LYS A 88 -7.53 -40.08 0.01
N GLN A 89 -6.90 -38.91 -0.04
CA GLN A 89 -6.13 -38.33 1.05
C GLN A 89 -6.51 -36.84 1.18
N ALA A 90 -7.40 -36.56 2.12
CA ALA A 90 -7.97 -35.21 2.28
C ALA A 90 -6.93 -34.11 2.60
N GLU A 91 -5.73 -34.51 3.06
CA GLU A 91 -4.61 -33.60 3.32
C GLU A 91 -3.77 -33.28 2.07
N ASP A 92 -4.07 -33.91 0.92
CA ASP A 92 -3.37 -33.61 -0.33
C ASP A 92 -3.96 -32.36 -0.98
N TYR A 93 -3.33 -31.22 -0.69
CA TYR A 93 -3.66 -29.92 -1.28
C TYR A 93 -2.43 -29.27 -1.89
N ARG A 94 -2.64 -28.19 -2.67
CA ARG A 94 -1.58 -27.34 -3.20
C ARG A 94 -1.92 -25.88 -2.93
N MET A 95 -0.92 -25.13 -2.45
CA MET A 95 -1.01 -23.68 -2.38
C MET A 95 -0.39 -23.07 -3.63
N GLU A 96 -1.12 -22.16 -4.27
CA GLU A 96 -0.68 -21.44 -5.47
C GLU A 96 -0.87 -19.94 -5.29
N LYS A 97 -0.02 -19.13 -5.95
CA LYS A 97 -0.19 -17.69 -6.07
C LYS A 97 -0.28 -17.29 -7.53
N ARG A 98 -1.28 -16.51 -7.88
CA ARG A 98 -1.50 -16.01 -9.25
C ARG A 98 -1.98 -14.58 -9.22
N ILE A 99 -1.55 -13.78 -10.21
CA ILE A 99 -2.12 -12.46 -10.42
C ILE A 99 -3.37 -12.61 -11.27
N VAL A 100 -4.47 -12.00 -10.83
CA VAL A 100 -5.76 -11.99 -11.52
C VAL A 100 -6.31 -10.56 -11.58
N ASP A 101 -7.18 -10.33 -12.53
CA ASP A 101 -7.92 -9.10 -12.78
C ASP A 101 -9.35 -9.43 -13.20
N ARG A 102 -10.14 -8.43 -13.53
CA ARG A 102 -11.54 -8.57 -13.93
C ARG A 102 -11.74 -9.45 -15.18
N GLU A 103 -10.78 -9.46 -16.11
CA GLU A 103 -10.83 -10.21 -17.36
C GLU A 103 -10.36 -11.65 -17.18
N SER A 104 -9.80 -11.98 -16.05
CA SER A 104 -9.25 -13.31 -15.76
C SER A 104 -10.34 -14.38 -15.70
N ARG A 105 -9.98 -15.58 -16.11
CA ARG A 105 -10.79 -16.81 -15.99
C ARG A 105 -9.91 -17.91 -15.44
N MET A 106 -10.45 -18.69 -14.52
CA MET A 106 -9.70 -19.77 -13.86
C MET A 106 -10.51 -21.06 -13.83
N LYS A 107 -9.94 -22.11 -14.39
CA LYS A 107 -10.50 -23.45 -14.28
C LYS A 107 -9.94 -24.13 -13.04
N LEU A 108 -10.81 -24.58 -12.15
CA LEU A 108 -10.49 -25.22 -10.89
C LEU A 108 -11.06 -26.63 -10.86
N HIS A 109 -10.20 -27.60 -10.55
CA HIS A 109 -10.61 -29.01 -10.38
C HIS A 109 -10.97 -29.23 -8.90
N LEU A 110 -12.15 -29.77 -8.65
CA LEU A 110 -12.62 -30.18 -7.34
C LEU A 110 -12.68 -31.71 -7.30
N ALA A 111 -11.92 -32.34 -6.42
CA ALA A 111 -11.96 -33.77 -6.17
C ALA A 111 -13.30 -34.18 -5.55
N SER A 112 -13.59 -35.47 -5.46
CA SER A 112 -14.80 -35.96 -4.80
C SER A 112 -14.83 -35.51 -3.33
N GLY A 113 -15.86 -34.75 -2.95
CA GLY A 113 -15.98 -34.14 -1.61
C GLY A 113 -14.99 -33.00 -1.34
N GLY A 114 -14.23 -32.57 -2.34
CA GLY A 114 -13.18 -31.57 -2.24
C GLY A 114 -13.65 -30.14 -2.54
N GLY A 115 -12.68 -29.26 -2.76
CA GLY A 115 -12.97 -27.86 -2.99
C GLY A 115 -11.74 -26.97 -3.14
N PHE A 116 -11.94 -25.68 -2.97
CA PHE A 116 -10.86 -24.70 -2.95
C PHE A 116 -11.20 -23.52 -2.02
N ALA A 117 -10.17 -22.84 -1.57
CA ALA A 117 -10.27 -21.58 -0.86
C ALA A 117 -9.28 -20.58 -1.46
N MET A 118 -9.69 -19.33 -1.61
CA MET A 118 -8.90 -18.29 -2.26
C MET A 118 -9.06 -16.95 -1.54
N LYS A 119 -7.94 -16.26 -1.32
CA LYS A 119 -7.89 -14.86 -0.89
C LYS A 119 -7.31 -14.02 -2.01
N LEU A 120 -7.98 -12.91 -2.32
CA LEU A 120 -7.53 -11.93 -3.31
C LEU A 120 -7.13 -10.65 -2.57
N GLU A 121 -5.88 -10.30 -2.64
CA GLU A 121 -5.32 -9.08 -2.05
C GLU A 121 -4.88 -8.13 -3.16
N LEU A 122 -5.08 -6.82 -2.97
CA LEU A 122 -4.62 -5.85 -3.96
C LEU A 122 -3.16 -6.10 -4.34
N CYS A 123 -2.92 -6.21 -5.64
CA CYS A 123 -1.59 -6.42 -6.19
C CYS A 123 -1.13 -5.14 -6.90
N PRO A 124 -0.03 -4.52 -6.47
CA PRO A 124 0.51 -3.35 -7.14
C PRO A 124 0.87 -3.65 -8.60
N LEU A 125 0.62 -2.68 -9.47
CA LEU A 125 1.09 -2.73 -10.86
C LEU A 125 2.58 -2.43 -10.86
N ARG A 126 3.41 -3.44 -11.11
CA ARG A 126 4.85 -3.26 -11.25
C ARG A 126 5.24 -3.20 -12.72
N GLY A 127 5.82 -2.09 -13.15
CA GLY A 127 6.59 -1.99 -14.38
C GLY A 127 7.92 -2.76 -14.29
N ARG A 128 8.73 -2.63 -15.31
CA ARG A 128 10.13 -3.09 -15.31
C ARG A 128 11.04 -1.88 -15.20
N VAL A 129 12.09 -1.97 -14.39
CA VAL A 129 13.14 -0.95 -14.34
C VAL A 129 13.89 -0.95 -15.68
N THR A 130 14.00 0.22 -16.28
CA THR A 130 14.65 0.45 -17.57
C THR A 130 15.58 1.66 -17.50
N ALA A 131 16.33 1.93 -18.55
CA ALA A 131 16.95 3.23 -18.73
C ALA A 131 15.87 4.31 -18.91
N VAL A 132 16.20 5.55 -18.55
CA VAL A 132 15.30 6.70 -18.76
C VAL A 132 15.00 6.84 -20.25
N PRO A 133 13.72 6.88 -20.68
CA PRO A 133 13.34 7.04 -22.07
C PRO A 133 13.78 8.41 -22.62
N GLU A 134 14.28 8.43 -23.85
CA GLU A 134 14.62 9.67 -24.53
C GLU A 134 13.41 10.58 -24.73
N GLY A 135 13.62 11.90 -24.68
CA GLY A 135 12.59 12.90 -24.93
C GLY A 135 11.60 13.16 -23.79
N LYS A 136 11.72 12.50 -22.65
CA LYS A 136 10.84 12.73 -21.47
C LYS A 136 11.20 14.01 -20.67
N GLY A 137 12.27 14.70 -21.00
CA GLY A 137 12.71 15.90 -20.25
C GLY A 137 13.25 15.62 -18.84
N ILE A 138 13.50 14.35 -18.52
CA ILE A 138 14.03 13.93 -17.22
C ILE A 138 15.53 14.29 -17.18
N PRO A 139 16.03 14.91 -16.08
CA PRO A 139 17.44 15.29 -15.96
C PRO A 139 18.41 14.12 -16.18
N SER A 140 19.55 14.40 -16.81
CA SER A 140 20.57 13.39 -17.15
C SER A 140 21.24 12.71 -15.95
N PHE A 141 21.04 13.24 -14.74
CA PHE A 141 21.42 12.63 -13.47
C PHE A 141 20.74 11.25 -13.31
N TYR A 142 19.46 11.16 -13.68
CA TYR A 142 18.71 9.92 -13.58
C TYR A 142 19.09 8.94 -14.69
N LYS A 143 19.30 7.68 -14.31
CA LYS A 143 19.68 6.59 -15.21
C LYS A 143 18.67 5.46 -15.22
N LYS A 144 17.93 5.31 -14.11
CA LYS A 144 16.89 4.30 -13.96
C LYS A 144 15.50 4.92 -13.94
N TYR A 145 14.58 4.22 -14.53
CA TYR A 145 13.19 4.62 -14.72
C TYR A 145 12.26 3.43 -14.59
N ILE A 146 11.15 3.62 -13.93
CA ILE A 146 10.03 2.67 -13.91
C ILE A 146 8.74 3.47 -13.88
N GLU A 147 7.74 3.00 -14.62
CA GLU A 147 6.42 3.62 -14.64
C GLU A 147 5.40 2.72 -13.93
N THR A 148 4.55 3.32 -13.11
CA THR A 148 3.42 2.67 -12.46
C THR A 148 2.21 3.59 -12.50
N GLU A 149 1.07 3.10 -12.98
CA GLU A 149 -0.20 3.85 -12.99
C GLU A 149 -0.15 5.21 -13.72
N GLY A 150 0.82 5.40 -14.63
CA GLY A 150 1.04 6.65 -15.35
C GLY A 150 1.94 7.66 -14.62
N LEU A 151 2.32 7.38 -13.36
CA LEU A 151 3.39 8.09 -12.68
C LEU A 151 4.71 7.34 -12.89
N TYR A 152 5.83 8.02 -12.71
CA TYR A 152 7.13 7.38 -12.83
C TYR A 152 8.00 7.59 -11.58
N VAL A 153 8.91 6.64 -11.39
CA VAL A 153 9.95 6.68 -10.36
C VAL A 153 11.30 6.71 -11.07
N THR A 154 12.17 7.59 -10.64
CA THR A 154 13.52 7.75 -11.19
C THR A 154 14.58 7.67 -10.11
N SER A 155 15.79 7.28 -10.52
CA SER A 155 16.97 7.34 -9.68
C SER A 155 18.25 7.40 -10.51
N SER A 156 19.38 7.67 -9.84
CA SER A 156 20.69 7.44 -10.42
C SER A 156 20.93 5.94 -10.69
N GLU A 157 22.02 5.60 -11.35
CA GLU A 157 22.40 4.19 -11.56
C GLU A 157 22.82 3.47 -10.26
N ARG A 158 23.15 4.22 -9.19
CA ARG A 158 23.62 3.67 -7.92
C ARG A 158 22.53 3.02 -7.08
N VAL A 159 21.29 3.43 -7.27
CA VAL A 159 20.13 2.90 -6.54
C VAL A 159 19.80 1.49 -7.04
N SER A 160 19.43 0.59 -6.13
CA SER A 160 19.01 -0.76 -6.51
C SER A 160 17.66 -0.76 -7.22
N ASP A 161 17.44 -1.71 -8.12
CA ASP A 161 16.13 -1.88 -8.80
C ASP A 161 15.03 -2.22 -7.80
N GLU A 162 15.37 -2.91 -6.71
CA GLU A 162 14.44 -3.25 -5.64
C GLU A 162 13.82 -2.02 -4.98
N ALA A 163 14.61 -0.95 -4.77
CA ALA A 163 14.11 0.29 -4.20
C ALA A 163 13.06 0.96 -5.10
N LEU A 164 13.30 0.99 -6.43
CA LEU A 164 12.33 1.52 -7.38
C LEU A 164 11.05 0.68 -7.42
N LEU A 165 11.17 -0.65 -7.37
CA LEU A 165 10.02 -1.55 -7.31
C LEU A 165 9.20 -1.35 -6.03
N LYS A 166 9.86 -1.16 -4.88
CA LYS A 166 9.18 -0.83 -3.62
C LYS A 166 8.45 0.51 -3.68
N ALA A 167 9.08 1.53 -4.25
CA ALA A 167 8.42 2.83 -4.44
C ALA A 167 7.17 2.70 -5.31
N CYS A 168 7.23 1.93 -6.40
CA CYS A 168 6.07 1.65 -7.25
C CYS A 168 4.94 0.95 -6.50
N ASP A 169 5.25 -0.03 -5.65
CA ASP A 169 4.25 -0.72 -4.83
C ASP A 169 3.51 0.27 -3.91
N ILE A 170 4.26 1.14 -3.22
CA ILE A 170 3.70 2.16 -2.33
C ILE A 170 2.78 3.11 -3.11
N ILE A 171 3.27 3.67 -4.23
CA ILE A 171 2.51 4.59 -5.09
C ILE A 171 1.20 3.94 -5.56
N SER A 172 1.27 2.73 -6.14
CA SER A 172 0.10 2.01 -6.65
C SER A 172 -0.94 1.77 -5.57
N LEU A 173 -0.51 1.34 -4.38
CA LEU A 173 -1.40 1.01 -3.27
C LEU A 173 -2.04 2.26 -2.66
N MET A 174 -1.28 3.35 -2.52
CA MET A 174 -1.82 4.62 -2.02
C MET A 174 -2.84 5.25 -2.97
N LEU A 175 -2.67 5.11 -4.28
CA LEU A 175 -3.58 5.68 -5.29
C LEU A 175 -4.73 4.76 -5.72
N ALA A 176 -4.80 3.54 -5.19
CA ALA A 176 -5.74 2.52 -5.67
C ALA A 176 -7.22 2.90 -5.51
N LYS A 177 -7.57 3.73 -4.53
CA LYS A 177 -8.97 4.08 -4.22
C LYS A 177 -9.51 5.26 -5.01
N ARG A 178 -8.66 6.20 -5.44
CA ARG A 178 -9.05 7.47 -6.05
C ARG A 178 -8.45 7.62 -7.45
N PRO A 179 -9.06 6.97 -8.45
CA PRO A 179 -8.59 7.07 -9.84
C PRO A 179 -8.65 8.49 -10.40
N ASP A 180 -9.56 9.34 -9.93
CA ASP A 180 -9.66 10.75 -10.27
C ASP A 180 -8.45 11.57 -9.75
N VAL A 181 -8.07 11.38 -8.49
CA VAL A 181 -6.85 11.96 -7.88
C VAL A 181 -5.62 11.51 -8.67
N LYS A 182 -5.50 10.19 -8.93
CA LYS A 182 -4.42 9.63 -9.73
C LYS A 182 -4.34 10.27 -11.13
N ALA A 183 -5.47 10.33 -11.84
CA ALA A 183 -5.52 10.92 -13.19
C ALA A 183 -5.09 12.39 -13.18
N HIS A 184 -5.47 13.15 -12.15
CA HIS A 184 -5.04 14.54 -12.00
C HIS A 184 -3.53 14.64 -11.78
N MET A 185 -2.96 13.83 -10.87
CA MET A 185 -1.51 13.81 -10.61
C MET A 185 -0.71 13.43 -11.86
N VAL A 186 -1.17 12.42 -12.62
CA VAL A 186 -0.57 12.03 -13.92
C VAL A 186 -0.59 13.19 -14.90
N LYS A 187 -1.74 13.86 -15.06
CA LYS A 187 -1.89 15.03 -15.95
C LYS A 187 -0.96 16.18 -15.55
N ARG A 188 -0.68 16.35 -14.27
CA ARG A 188 0.23 17.37 -13.74
C ARG A 188 1.71 16.99 -13.91
N GLY A 189 2.04 15.74 -14.24
CA GLY A 189 3.40 15.25 -14.37
C GLY A 189 4.07 14.89 -13.04
N CYS A 190 3.28 14.52 -12.03
CA CYS A 190 3.81 14.10 -10.73
C CYS A 190 4.71 12.87 -10.86
N HIS A 191 5.78 12.84 -10.07
CA HIS A 191 6.75 11.75 -10.09
C HIS A 191 7.45 11.56 -8.72
N VAL A 192 8.21 10.49 -8.61
CA VAL A 192 8.95 10.15 -7.40
C VAL A 192 10.42 9.92 -7.73
N MET A 193 11.30 10.37 -6.84
CA MET A 193 12.75 10.19 -6.94
C MET A 193 13.26 9.36 -5.77
N VAL A 194 14.16 8.40 -6.04
CA VAL A 194 14.84 7.65 -4.98
C VAL A 194 16.27 8.12 -4.87
N ILE A 195 16.65 8.59 -3.68
CA ILE A 195 18.01 9.03 -3.32
C ILE A 195 18.80 7.79 -2.95
N GLY A 196 19.94 7.55 -3.60
CA GLY A 196 20.79 6.41 -3.27
C GLY A 196 21.34 6.48 -1.84
N LYS A 197 21.60 5.33 -1.24
CA LYS A 197 22.13 5.23 0.12
C LYS A 197 23.49 5.93 0.32
N ASP A 198 24.25 6.10 -0.76
CA ASP A 198 25.54 6.78 -0.81
C ASP A 198 25.44 8.15 -1.52
N GLU A 199 24.25 8.68 -1.67
CA GLU A 199 23.94 9.99 -2.25
C GLU A 199 23.30 10.89 -1.20
N GLU A 200 23.36 12.18 -1.45
CA GLU A 200 22.77 13.19 -0.58
C GLU A 200 21.55 13.83 -1.24
N THR A 201 20.70 14.44 -0.44
CA THR A 201 19.48 15.11 -0.93
C THR A 201 19.80 16.18 -1.98
N CYS A 202 20.86 16.96 -1.77
CA CYS A 202 21.28 18.01 -2.70
C CYS A 202 21.94 17.50 -3.99
N ASP A 203 22.12 16.20 -4.16
CA ASP A 203 22.56 15.64 -5.44
C ASP A 203 21.43 15.59 -6.47
N LEU A 204 20.15 15.65 -6.02
CA LEU A 204 19.00 15.63 -6.91
C LEU A 204 18.82 16.99 -7.61
N PRO A 205 18.67 17.01 -8.95
CA PRO A 205 18.53 18.24 -9.72
C PRO A 205 17.35 19.12 -9.30
N GLU A 206 16.26 18.53 -8.82
CA GLU A 206 15.05 19.22 -8.37
C GLU A 206 15.34 20.15 -7.17
N PHE A 207 16.30 19.80 -6.34
CA PHE A 207 16.64 20.57 -5.13
C PHE A 207 17.75 21.60 -5.32
N ALA A 208 18.24 21.79 -6.56
CA ALA A 208 19.28 22.79 -6.86
C ALA A 208 18.89 24.20 -6.40
N HIS A 209 17.62 24.53 -6.38
CA HIS A 209 17.13 25.86 -5.97
C HIS A 209 17.26 26.13 -4.47
N ILE A 210 17.16 25.08 -3.62
CA ILE A 210 17.37 25.18 -2.16
C ILE A 210 18.80 24.84 -1.74
N CYS A 211 19.53 24.08 -2.55
CA CYS A 211 20.89 23.65 -2.34
C CYS A 211 21.88 24.56 -3.12
N ASN A 212 21.80 25.86 -2.92
CA ASN A 212 22.47 26.87 -3.75
C ASN A 212 23.76 27.48 -3.14
N CYS A 213 24.10 27.07 -1.92
CA CYS A 213 25.33 27.49 -1.24
C CYS A 213 25.80 26.38 -0.27
N GLU A 214 27.05 26.48 0.18
CA GLU A 214 27.67 25.45 1.04
C GLU A 214 26.88 25.21 2.34
N ASP A 215 26.38 26.27 2.97
CA ASP A 215 25.61 26.16 4.22
C ASP A 215 24.25 25.51 3.99
N SER A 216 23.55 25.87 2.89
CA SER A 216 22.27 25.26 2.56
C SER A 216 22.44 23.79 2.17
N ILE A 217 23.49 23.41 1.44
CA ILE A 217 23.82 22.03 1.11
C ILE A 217 24.04 21.23 2.39
N LYS A 218 24.90 21.71 3.30
CA LYS A 218 25.14 21.04 4.60
C LYS A 218 23.87 20.87 5.41
N TYR A 219 23.05 21.92 5.46
CA TYR A 219 21.80 21.92 6.21
C TYR A 219 20.82 20.89 5.66
N TRP A 220 20.53 20.89 4.34
CA TRP A 220 19.55 20.02 3.75
C TRP A 220 19.97 18.56 3.73
N ASN A 221 21.25 18.26 3.46
CA ASN A 221 21.79 16.90 3.51
C ASN A 221 21.75 16.31 4.93
N TRP A 222 21.90 17.16 5.94
CA TRP A 222 21.74 16.73 7.33
C TRP A 222 20.25 16.59 7.71
N ARG A 223 19.41 17.56 7.28
CA ARG A 223 18.03 17.72 7.76
C ARG A 223 17.09 16.66 7.20
N ALA A 224 17.21 16.27 5.95
CA ALA A 224 16.19 15.48 5.29
C ALA A 224 16.78 14.43 4.32
N ARG A 225 16.11 13.29 4.24
CA ARG A 225 16.32 12.23 3.25
C ARG A 225 15.03 11.96 2.45
N GLY A 226 14.13 12.91 2.42
CA GLY A 226 12.90 12.91 1.66
C GLY A 226 12.28 14.29 1.65
N PHE A 227 11.54 14.58 0.60
CA PHE A 227 10.72 15.75 0.41
C PHE A 227 9.46 15.37 -0.35
N GLY A 228 8.35 16.04 -0.09
CA GLY A 228 7.11 15.79 -0.79
C GLY A 228 6.22 17.02 -0.86
N GLY A 229 5.75 17.32 -2.07
CA GLY A 229 4.60 18.19 -2.31
C GLY A 229 4.59 19.53 -1.59
N ALA A 230 5.74 20.20 -1.45
CA ALA A 230 5.76 21.58 -0.99
C ALA A 230 5.25 22.49 -2.09
N PRO A 231 4.79 23.72 -1.79
CA PRO A 231 3.58 24.30 -2.35
C PRO A 231 3.59 24.39 -3.87
N GLU A 232 2.41 24.20 -4.41
CA GLU A 232 1.88 24.47 -5.77
C GLU A 232 2.76 24.15 -7.00
N ASP A 233 4.09 24.17 -6.90
CA ASP A 233 5.04 23.99 -8.00
C ASP A 233 5.92 22.72 -7.88
N GLU A 234 5.99 22.07 -6.74
CA GLU A 234 6.72 20.81 -6.60
C GLU A 234 5.83 19.60 -6.93
N LEU A 235 6.02 19.09 -8.13
CA LEU A 235 5.30 17.94 -8.66
C LEU A 235 5.99 16.61 -8.32
N SER A 236 6.88 16.61 -7.34
CA SER A 236 7.71 15.46 -7.00
C SER A 236 7.67 15.11 -5.51
N SER A 237 7.95 13.84 -5.24
CA SER A 237 8.32 13.36 -3.90
C SER A 237 9.63 12.60 -3.98
N SER A 238 10.38 12.59 -2.89
CA SER A 238 11.62 11.81 -2.80
C SER A 238 11.73 11.04 -1.48
N CYS A 239 12.54 10.01 -1.48
CA CYS A 239 12.91 9.28 -0.26
C CYS A 239 14.26 8.60 -0.43
N GLY A 240 14.92 8.30 0.69
CA GLY A 240 16.15 7.53 0.71
C GLY A 240 15.93 6.04 0.43
N GLU A 241 16.81 5.44 -0.37
CA GLU A 241 16.86 4.00 -0.63
C GLU A 241 16.94 3.19 0.67
N GLU A 242 17.71 3.71 1.63
CA GLU A 242 17.91 3.05 2.92
C GLU A 242 16.62 2.88 3.72
N ASN A 243 15.68 3.82 3.62
CA ASN A 243 14.39 3.71 4.29
C ASN A 243 13.45 2.74 3.57
N LEU A 244 13.43 2.74 2.23
CA LEU A 244 12.63 1.80 1.43
C LEU A 244 13.03 0.34 1.68
N LEU A 245 14.34 0.08 1.84
CA LEU A 245 14.91 -1.26 1.94
C LEU A 245 15.29 -1.66 3.37
N ALA A 246 15.06 -0.80 4.37
CA ALA A 246 15.45 -1.03 5.77
C ALA A 246 16.95 -1.29 5.94
N LEU A 247 17.80 -0.51 5.28
CA LEU A 247 19.24 -0.66 5.38
C LEU A 247 19.76 -0.14 6.73
N PRO A 248 20.91 -0.63 7.22
CA PRO A 248 21.42 -0.28 8.55
C PRO A 248 21.66 1.22 8.80
N GLN A 249 21.92 2.01 7.74
CA GLN A 249 22.15 3.45 7.82
C GLN A 249 20.87 4.31 7.85
N ASP A 250 19.69 3.69 7.82
CA ASP A 250 18.42 4.42 7.85
C ASP A 250 18.28 5.24 9.14
N LYS A 251 18.09 6.55 8.98
CA LYS A 251 17.86 7.50 10.09
C LYS A 251 16.40 7.46 10.60
N TYR A 252 15.50 6.91 9.81
CA TYR A 252 14.05 6.92 10.04
C TYR A 252 13.51 5.53 10.37
N VAL A 253 14.30 4.75 11.12
CA VAL A 253 13.89 3.41 11.56
C VAL A 253 12.54 3.49 12.30
N GLY A 254 11.58 2.67 11.88
CA GLY A 254 10.25 2.59 12.47
C GLY A 254 9.18 3.43 11.77
N GLU A 255 9.53 4.13 10.69
CA GLU A 255 8.60 4.88 9.84
C GLU A 255 8.94 4.71 8.35
N ASN A 256 7.97 4.94 7.47
CA ASN A 256 8.20 4.94 6.03
C ASN A 256 8.10 6.37 5.48
N ILE A 257 9.23 6.90 5.02
CA ILE A 257 9.35 8.27 4.56
C ILE A 257 8.63 8.47 3.22
N LEU A 258 8.68 7.50 2.30
CA LEU A 258 7.97 7.67 1.03
C LEU A 258 6.45 7.80 1.24
N ILE A 259 5.86 7.06 2.17
CA ILE A 259 4.43 7.18 2.47
C ILE A 259 4.12 8.58 2.99
N HIS A 260 4.98 9.16 3.83
CA HIS A 260 4.85 10.53 4.33
C HIS A 260 4.93 11.57 3.21
N GLU A 261 6.02 11.55 2.46
CA GLU A 261 6.29 12.53 1.41
C GLU A 261 5.33 12.41 0.22
N PHE A 262 4.95 11.19 -0.13
CA PHE A 262 3.96 10.98 -1.18
C PHE A 262 2.55 11.36 -0.73
N ALA A 263 2.25 11.28 0.57
CA ALA A 263 0.99 11.80 1.12
C ALA A 263 0.90 13.32 0.95
N HIS A 264 2.00 14.06 1.14
CA HIS A 264 2.03 15.49 0.81
C HIS A 264 1.68 15.73 -0.66
N LEU A 265 2.29 15.01 -1.59
CA LEU A 265 2.03 15.18 -3.02
C LEU A 265 0.58 14.79 -3.39
N ILE A 266 0.04 13.72 -2.81
CA ILE A 266 -1.37 13.33 -2.96
C ILE A 266 -2.28 14.46 -2.46
N HIS A 267 -1.99 15.05 -1.30
CA HIS A 267 -2.78 16.12 -0.72
C HIS A 267 -2.71 17.39 -1.58
N THR A 268 -1.51 17.94 -1.74
CA THR A 268 -1.31 19.30 -2.27
C THR A 268 -1.57 19.41 -3.77
N VAL A 269 -1.25 18.36 -4.54
CA VAL A 269 -1.48 18.32 -5.98
C VAL A 269 -2.70 17.48 -6.32
N GLY A 270 -2.78 16.27 -5.79
CA GLY A 270 -3.80 15.30 -6.17
C GLY A 270 -5.19 15.70 -5.71
N ILE A 271 -5.43 15.72 -4.40
CA ILE A 271 -6.76 15.94 -3.82
C ILE A 271 -7.23 17.38 -4.02
N VAL A 272 -6.38 18.36 -3.71
CA VAL A 272 -6.72 19.78 -3.88
C VAL A 272 -7.06 20.10 -5.33
N GLY A 273 -6.43 19.44 -6.29
CA GLY A 273 -6.70 19.61 -7.71
C GLY A 273 -8.06 19.09 -8.17
N VAL A 274 -8.69 18.16 -7.45
CA VAL A 274 -10.01 17.60 -7.78
C VAL A 274 -11.11 18.02 -6.79
N GLU A 275 -10.74 18.45 -5.59
CA GLU A 275 -11.66 18.88 -4.52
C GLU A 275 -11.26 20.26 -3.95
N PRO A 276 -11.74 21.37 -4.54
CA PRO A 276 -11.32 22.73 -4.16
C PRO A 276 -11.55 23.10 -2.68
N GLY A 277 -12.45 22.45 -1.97
CA GLY A 277 -12.73 22.71 -0.55
C GLY A 277 -11.94 21.84 0.44
N PHE A 278 -11.05 20.97 -0.04
CA PHE A 278 -10.37 20.00 0.82
C PHE A 278 -9.50 20.64 1.90
N ASN A 279 -8.75 21.67 1.55
CA ASN A 279 -7.88 22.37 2.50
C ASN A 279 -8.63 22.99 3.68
N ASP A 280 -9.79 23.59 3.43
CA ASP A 280 -10.61 24.18 4.50
C ASP A 280 -11.17 23.09 5.42
N ARG A 281 -11.60 21.96 4.83
CA ARG A 281 -12.08 20.80 5.57
C ARG A 281 -10.97 20.19 6.44
N LEU A 282 -9.79 20.00 5.89
CA LEU A 282 -8.63 19.43 6.60
C LEU A 282 -8.18 20.34 7.75
N GLU A 283 -8.08 21.66 7.51
CA GLU A 283 -7.72 22.63 8.54
C GLU A 283 -8.77 22.66 9.66
N ALA A 284 -10.06 22.60 9.34
CA ALA A 284 -11.12 22.51 10.34
C ALA A 284 -10.98 21.28 11.23
N LEU A 285 -10.62 20.12 10.67
CA LEU A 285 -10.35 18.90 11.43
C LEU A 285 -9.13 19.05 12.32
N ARG A 286 -8.02 19.60 11.80
CA ARG A 286 -6.81 19.87 12.58
C ARG A 286 -7.10 20.79 13.77
N GLN A 287 -7.78 21.88 13.55
CA GLN A 287 -8.17 22.80 14.63
C GLN A 287 -9.07 22.15 15.69
N ASN A 288 -9.98 21.28 15.24
CA ASN A 288 -10.82 20.50 16.15
C ASN A 288 -9.98 19.52 16.99
N ALA A 289 -9.03 18.82 16.36
CA ALA A 289 -8.11 17.92 17.06
C ALA A 289 -7.28 18.68 18.13
N ILE A 290 -6.73 19.86 17.77
CA ILE A 290 -5.98 20.72 18.71
C ILE A 290 -6.86 21.14 19.88
N ARG A 291 -8.10 21.58 19.64
CA ARG A 291 -9.05 21.93 20.74
C ARG A 291 -9.37 20.77 21.65
N LYS A 292 -9.36 19.54 21.15
CA LYS A 292 -9.52 18.32 21.94
C LYS A 292 -8.24 17.90 22.67
N GLY A 293 -7.12 18.62 22.50
CA GLY A 293 -5.81 18.28 23.07
C GLY A 293 -5.10 17.11 22.39
N LEU A 294 -5.57 16.72 21.19
CA LEU A 294 -4.94 15.67 20.41
C LEU A 294 -3.65 16.16 19.73
N TRP A 295 -2.72 15.26 19.45
CA TRP A 295 -1.46 15.49 18.75
C TRP A 295 -0.52 16.51 19.43
N LYS A 296 -0.77 16.80 20.72
CA LYS A 296 0.10 17.70 21.49
C LYS A 296 1.53 17.18 21.46
N ASP A 297 2.48 18.10 21.34
CA ASP A 297 3.92 17.84 21.31
C ASP A 297 4.33 16.85 20.18
N THR A 298 3.65 16.94 19.01
CA THR A 298 3.97 16.20 17.81
C THR A 298 4.10 17.12 16.58
N TYR A 299 4.69 16.60 15.51
CA TYR A 299 4.84 17.33 14.25
C TYR A 299 3.50 17.55 13.54
N ALA A 300 2.53 16.66 13.74
CA ALA A 300 1.19 16.76 13.17
C ALA A 300 0.43 18.06 13.50
N VAL A 301 0.76 18.76 14.59
CA VAL A 301 0.09 20.04 14.90
C VAL A 301 0.68 21.25 14.20
N SER A 302 1.84 21.16 13.54
CA SER A 302 2.56 22.29 12.98
C SER A 302 1.78 22.97 11.84
N ASN A 303 1.25 22.20 10.91
CA ASN A 303 0.40 22.69 9.82
C ASN A 303 -0.55 21.55 9.35
N LYS A 304 -1.43 21.84 8.40
CA LYS A 304 -2.40 20.85 7.90
C LYS A 304 -1.76 19.79 7.01
N GLU A 305 -0.67 20.13 6.34
CA GLU A 305 0.08 19.24 5.48
C GLU A 305 0.72 18.12 6.31
N GLU A 306 1.39 18.48 7.41
CA GLU A 306 1.98 17.52 8.34
C GLU A 306 0.92 16.71 9.09
N TYR A 307 -0.20 17.35 9.46
CA TYR A 307 -1.31 16.63 10.06
C TYR A 307 -1.83 15.53 9.14
N PHE A 308 -1.94 15.82 7.84
CA PHE A 308 -2.37 14.83 6.86
C PHE A 308 -1.34 13.71 6.72
N ALA A 309 -0.06 14.02 6.50
CA ALA A 309 0.99 13.06 6.23
C ALA A 309 1.27 12.13 7.43
N GLU A 310 1.37 12.67 8.65
CA GLU A 310 1.53 11.89 9.88
C GLU A 310 0.35 10.93 10.14
N CYS A 311 -0.87 11.41 9.88
CA CYS A 311 -2.06 10.55 9.99
C CYS A 311 -2.12 9.48 8.88
N VAL A 312 -1.64 9.77 7.66
CA VAL A 312 -1.52 8.78 6.58
C VAL A 312 -0.51 7.70 6.94
N GLN A 313 0.66 8.05 7.49
CA GLN A 313 1.59 7.03 7.99
C GLN A 313 0.94 6.13 9.04
N SER A 314 0.23 6.72 10.00
CA SER A 314 -0.49 5.95 11.04
C SER A 314 -1.60 5.08 10.42
N PHE A 315 -2.30 5.57 9.40
CA PHE A 315 -3.35 4.84 8.68
C PHE A 315 -2.81 3.61 7.95
N PHE A 316 -1.59 3.69 7.40
CA PHE A 316 -0.91 2.57 6.76
C PHE A 316 -0.01 1.75 7.71
N ASN A 317 -0.14 1.91 9.03
CA ASN A 317 0.60 1.19 10.06
C ASN A 317 2.13 1.39 10.00
N CYS A 318 2.59 2.52 9.50
CA CYS A 318 4.01 2.77 9.24
C CYS A 318 4.53 4.09 9.82
N ASN A 319 3.93 4.58 10.90
CA ASN A 319 4.45 5.72 11.65
C ASN A 319 5.30 5.25 12.84
N ARG A 320 6.25 6.07 13.26
CA ARG A 320 7.13 5.78 14.39
C ARG A 320 6.39 5.93 15.73
N TYR A 321 6.66 5.01 16.64
CA TYR A 321 6.13 5.06 18.00
C TYR A 321 7.00 5.92 18.91
N ALA A 322 6.39 6.80 19.70
CA ALA A 322 7.02 7.50 20.81
C ALA A 322 6.04 7.64 21.99
N ASP A 323 6.51 7.29 23.19
CA ASP A 323 5.78 7.50 24.45
C ASP A 323 6.80 7.77 25.57
N PRO A 324 6.79 8.98 26.13
CA PRO A 324 5.94 10.15 25.81
C PRO A 324 6.21 10.74 24.41
N ALA A 325 5.34 11.65 23.96
CA ALA A 325 5.53 12.40 22.73
C ALA A 325 6.89 13.13 22.74
N ASN A 326 7.58 13.15 21.59
CA ASN A 326 8.99 13.57 21.49
C ASN A 326 9.21 14.84 20.62
N GLY A 327 8.14 15.56 20.33
CA GLY A 327 8.18 16.73 19.45
C GLY A 327 7.88 16.41 17.99
N VAL A 328 7.94 15.15 17.58
CA VAL A 328 7.62 14.66 16.23
C VAL A 328 6.49 13.64 16.32
N HIS A 329 6.69 12.56 17.02
CA HIS A 329 5.77 11.43 17.11
C HIS A 329 5.19 11.27 18.52
N ASN A 330 4.11 10.48 18.58
CA ASN A 330 3.52 9.99 19.84
C ASN A 330 3.23 8.48 19.75
N TRP A 331 2.38 7.98 20.64
CA TRP A 331 2.02 6.56 20.66
C TRP A 331 1.07 6.13 19.52
N VAL A 332 0.53 7.09 18.73
CA VAL A 332 -0.44 6.83 17.64
C VAL A 332 0.31 6.51 16.36
N ASN A 333 0.78 5.30 16.24
CA ASN A 333 1.61 4.86 15.11
C ASN A 333 0.94 3.85 14.17
N ARG A 334 -0.33 3.52 14.42
CA ARG A 334 -1.08 2.49 13.68
C ARG A 334 -2.53 2.88 13.46
N ARG A 335 -3.15 2.31 12.43
CA ARG A 335 -4.56 2.50 12.05
C ARG A 335 -5.52 2.31 13.21
N ALA A 336 -5.40 1.21 13.98
CA ALA A 336 -6.27 0.93 15.11
C ALA A 336 -6.17 2.02 16.20
N LYS A 337 -4.97 2.54 16.45
CA LYS A 337 -4.76 3.64 17.40
C LYS A 337 -5.29 4.96 16.84
N LEU A 338 -5.04 5.27 15.57
CA LEU A 338 -5.58 6.45 14.90
C LEU A 338 -7.11 6.47 14.95
N LYS A 339 -7.74 5.34 14.65
CA LYS A 339 -9.21 5.18 14.69
C LYS A 339 -9.81 5.54 16.05
N SER A 340 -9.15 5.16 17.13
CA SER A 340 -9.63 5.45 18.50
C SER A 340 -9.24 6.83 18.98
N TYR A 341 -8.08 7.35 18.56
CA TYR A 341 -7.52 8.61 19.02
C TYR A 341 -8.10 9.82 18.28
N ASP A 342 -8.13 9.76 16.95
CA ASP A 342 -8.65 10.82 16.07
C ASP A 342 -9.61 10.23 15.03
N PRO A 343 -10.83 9.85 15.46
CA PRO A 343 -11.82 9.21 14.59
C PRO A 343 -12.31 10.11 13.46
N ASP A 344 -12.19 11.43 13.60
CA ASP A 344 -12.62 12.38 12.57
C ASP A 344 -11.63 12.35 11.41
N MET A 345 -10.33 12.39 11.70
CA MET A 345 -9.28 12.25 10.69
C MET A 345 -9.26 10.85 10.08
N TYR A 346 -9.43 9.81 10.88
CA TYR A 346 -9.54 8.45 10.37
C TYR A 346 -10.63 8.30 9.32
N ARG A 347 -11.84 8.87 9.54
CA ARG A 347 -12.94 8.85 8.56
C ARG A 347 -12.60 9.64 7.30
N LEU A 348 -11.91 10.78 7.42
CA LEU A 348 -11.42 11.50 6.25
C LEU A 348 -10.52 10.61 5.41
N LEU A 349 -9.52 9.96 6.01
CA LEU A 349 -8.58 9.11 5.29
C LEU A 349 -9.25 7.92 4.62
N GLN A 350 -10.32 7.37 5.21
CA GLN A 350 -11.11 6.32 4.57
C GLN A 350 -11.78 6.77 3.26
N GLU A 351 -11.95 8.05 2.98
CA GLU A 351 -12.48 8.52 1.71
C GLU A 351 -11.44 8.41 0.58
N TYR A 352 -10.16 8.51 0.90
CA TYR A 352 -9.06 8.56 -0.07
C TYR A 352 -8.27 7.28 -0.17
N PHE A 353 -8.20 6.49 0.89
CA PHE A 353 -7.35 5.31 0.96
C PHE A 353 -8.15 4.06 1.32
N TYR A 354 -7.70 2.92 0.82
CA TYR A 354 -8.16 1.62 1.30
C TYR A 354 -7.42 1.23 2.59
N GLU A 355 -8.09 0.49 3.46
CA GLU A 355 -7.49 -0.07 4.68
C GLU A 355 -6.66 -1.32 4.37
N ILE A 356 -5.56 -1.13 3.67
CA ILE A 356 -4.64 -2.19 3.26
C ILE A 356 -3.34 -2.15 4.06
N GLU A 357 -2.60 -3.25 4.03
CA GLU A 357 -1.22 -3.30 4.46
C GLU A 357 -0.32 -2.98 3.27
N ILE A 358 0.48 -1.94 3.39
CA ILE A 358 1.56 -1.68 2.44
C ILE A 358 2.79 -2.42 2.93
N PRO A 359 3.43 -3.27 2.11
CA PRO A 359 4.63 -4.00 2.52
C PRO A 359 5.80 -3.04 2.75
N VAL A 360 6.06 -2.70 4.00
CA VAL A 360 7.17 -1.85 4.42
C VAL A 360 8.13 -2.66 5.31
N ASN A 361 9.42 -2.46 5.11
CA ASN A 361 10.43 -3.35 5.70
C ASN A 361 10.87 -2.92 7.11
N ASN A 362 10.58 -1.69 7.54
CA ASN A 362 11.26 -1.06 8.69
C ASN A 362 10.38 -0.88 9.94
N ILE A 363 9.21 -1.46 9.97
CA ILE A 363 8.23 -1.18 11.03
C ILE A 363 8.38 -2.18 12.17
N VAL A 364 8.92 -1.71 13.29
CA VAL A 364 8.89 -2.46 14.55
C VAL A 364 7.52 -2.29 15.18
N HIS A 365 6.71 -3.31 15.11
CA HIS A 365 5.41 -3.33 15.75
C HIS A 365 5.57 -3.51 17.28
N LYS A 366 5.50 -2.40 18.04
CA LYS A 366 5.32 -2.43 19.50
C LYS A 366 3.88 -2.15 19.89
#